data_7bbfcf53949bdaee18e93627dbd16b09
#
_entry.id   7bbfcf53949bdaee18e93627dbd16b09
#
_cell.length_a   1.000
_cell.length_b   1.000
_cell.length_c   1.000
_cell.angle_alpha   90.00
_cell.angle_beta   90.00
_cell.angle_gamma   90.00
#
_symmetry.space_group_name_H-M   'P 1'
#
loop_
_entity.id
_entity.type
_entity.pdbx_description
1 polymer ?
#
loop_
_entity_poly.entity_id
_entity_poly.type
_entity_poly.pdbx_seq_one_letter_code
_entity_poly.pdbx_strand_id
1 'polypeptide(L)'
;MRAYENVRDDNCFTRGSRPRSSQWLVALFAGAAIAGAITPRIATAEVALVVVDVVAVADGYRFSKLRGTKVTNPQKEEIGELDDLIIGKDRVLFAIIEVGGFLGIGGKLIAAPYTSLQISDGGKRIVLPGASKEGLKALPEFKYR
;
A
#
# COMPACT_ATOMS: atom_id res chain seq x y z
N MET A 1 31.16 -23.51 5.72
CA MET A 1 31.43 -23.75 7.16
C MET A 1 31.30 -22.47 7.93
N ARG A 2 30.56 -22.48 9.04
CA ARG A 2 30.14 -21.47 10.05
C ARG A 2 28.78 -20.89 9.73
N ALA A 3 27.77 -21.35 10.35
CA ALA A 3 27.29 -21.45 11.73
C ALA A 3 26.36 -20.28 11.99
N TYR A 4 25.05 -20.57 11.89
CA TYR A 4 23.97 -19.69 12.35
C TYR A 4 23.88 -19.82 13.87
N GLU A 5 24.11 -18.76 14.57
CA GLU A 5 23.97 -18.67 16.03
C GLU A 5 22.55 -18.26 16.37
N ASN A 6 21.96 -19.15 17.12
CA ASN A 6 20.60 -19.20 17.62
C ASN A 6 20.47 -18.26 18.82
N VAL A 7 19.72 -17.17 18.70
CA VAL A 7 19.35 -16.33 19.86
C VAL A 7 18.07 -16.90 20.47
N ARG A 8 18.24 -17.53 21.62
CA ARG A 8 17.12 -17.94 22.50
C ARG A 8 16.65 -16.76 23.32
N ASP A 9 15.38 -16.44 23.19
CA ASP A 9 14.67 -15.55 24.09
C ASP A 9 14.28 -16.29 25.36
N ASP A 10 15.05 -16.10 26.41
CA ASP A 10 14.71 -16.54 27.75
C ASP A 10 13.74 -15.54 28.41
N ASN A 11 12.46 -15.85 28.30
CA ASN A 11 11.40 -15.13 29.01
C ASN A 11 11.32 -15.63 30.44
N CYS A 12 12.06 -14.96 31.34
CA CYS A 12 12.07 -15.26 32.76
C CYS A 12 10.82 -14.70 33.44
N PHE A 13 9.85 -15.57 33.64
CA PHE A 13 8.62 -15.32 34.38
C PHE A 13 8.91 -15.34 35.90
N THR A 14 9.12 -14.17 36.51
CA THR A 14 9.25 -14.05 37.96
C THR A 14 7.88 -13.95 38.60
N ARG A 15 7.57 -15.03 39.30
CA ARG A 15 6.42 -15.23 40.16
C ARG A 15 6.64 -14.45 41.46
N GLY A 16 6.05 -13.26 41.58
CA GLY A 16 6.05 -12.47 42.83
C GLY A 16 4.90 -12.86 43.77
N SER A 17 5.29 -13.28 44.95
CA SER A 17 4.50 -13.71 46.09
C SER A 17 3.60 -12.62 46.66
N ARG A 18 2.39 -13.03 47.06
CA ARG A 18 1.45 -12.22 47.84
C ARG A 18 1.91 -12.09 49.32
N PRO A 19 1.78 -10.96 49.97
CA PRO A 19 1.61 -10.94 51.42
C PRO A 19 0.12 -10.82 51.80
N ARG A 20 -0.24 -11.73 52.66
CA ARG A 20 -1.46 -11.73 53.46
C ARG A 20 -1.21 -10.84 54.67
N SER A 21 -2.01 -9.82 54.90
CA SER A 21 -2.31 -9.37 56.26
C SER A 21 -3.58 -8.54 56.27
N SER A 22 -4.52 -9.10 57.00
CA SER A 22 -5.71 -8.50 57.59
C SER A 22 -5.40 -7.21 58.33
N GLN A 23 -6.22 -6.18 58.15
CA GLN A 23 -6.73 -5.42 59.31
C GLN A 23 -7.97 -4.60 58.92
N TRP A 24 -8.99 -4.85 59.67
CA TRP A 24 -10.27 -4.19 59.79
C TRP A 24 -10.11 -2.72 60.20
N LEU A 25 -10.69 -1.78 59.47
CA LEU A 25 -11.19 -0.53 60.07
C LEU A 25 -12.41 -0.07 59.27
N VAL A 26 -13.54 -0.20 59.93
CA VAL A 26 -14.82 0.38 59.57
C VAL A 26 -14.70 1.90 59.69
N ALA A 27 -14.81 2.63 58.59
CA ALA A 27 -15.09 4.05 58.61
C ALA A 27 -16.31 4.33 57.72
N LEU A 28 -17.42 4.55 58.38
CA LEU A 28 -18.64 5.13 57.83
C LEU A 28 -18.33 6.56 57.35
N PHE A 29 -18.27 6.79 56.07
CA PHE A 29 -18.41 8.12 55.49
C PHE A 29 -19.58 8.12 54.52
N ALA A 30 -20.63 8.78 54.95
CA ALA A 30 -21.69 9.26 54.08
C ALA A 30 -21.10 10.29 53.14
N GLY A 31 -20.97 9.94 51.87
CA GLY A 31 -20.41 10.82 50.83
C GLY A 31 -21.30 10.81 49.59
N ALA A 32 -21.82 11.96 49.31
CA ALA A 32 -22.74 12.31 48.21
C ALA A 32 -22.41 11.61 46.89
N ALA A 33 -23.43 10.98 46.30
CA ALA A 33 -23.40 10.49 44.93
C ALA A 33 -23.32 11.69 43.96
N ILE A 34 -22.12 12.00 43.50
CA ILE A 34 -21.92 12.84 42.32
C ILE A 34 -22.12 11.93 41.12
N ALA A 35 -23.32 11.92 40.57
CA ALA A 35 -23.62 11.35 39.27
C ALA A 35 -22.90 12.18 38.22
N GLY A 36 -21.64 11.88 37.95
CA GLY A 36 -20.90 12.42 36.84
C GLY A 36 -21.50 11.88 35.55
N ALA A 37 -22.28 12.67 34.84
CA ALA A 37 -22.74 12.36 33.54
C ALA A 37 -21.52 12.23 32.61
N ILE A 38 -21.14 10.99 32.28
CA ILE A 38 -20.15 10.69 31.25
C ILE A 38 -20.82 10.99 29.91
N THR A 39 -20.71 12.22 29.45
CA THR A 39 -21.09 12.54 28.07
C THR A 39 -20.05 11.94 27.14
N PRO A 40 -20.42 11.02 26.22
CA PRO A 40 -19.50 10.55 25.20
C PRO A 40 -19.08 11.74 24.33
N ARG A 41 -17.84 12.16 24.42
CA ARG A 41 -17.25 13.09 23.47
C ARG A 41 -17.07 12.33 22.17
N ILE A 42 -17.96 12.61 21.21
CA ILE A 42 -17.74 12.20 19.82
C ILE A 42 -16.58 13.05 19.32
N ALA A 43 -15.39 12.46 19.28
CA ALA A 43 -14.24 13.06 18.63
C ALA A 43 -14.53 13.08 17.12
N THR A 44 -15.01 14.18 16.61
CA THR A 44 -14.99 14.45 15.17
C THR A 44 -13.51 14.50 14.74
N ALA A 45 -13.09 13.51 13.97
CA ALA A 45 -11.78 13.55 13.35
C ALA A 45 -11.76 14.73 12.35
N GLU A 46 -11.13 15.82 12.75
CA GLU A 46 -10.88 16.95 11.89
C GLU A 46 -9.86 16.51 10.83
N VAL A 47 -10.26 16.51 9.57
CA VAL A 47 -9.35 16.24 8.46
C VAL A 47 -8.45 17.46 8.32
N ALA A 48 -7.23 17.38 8.81
CA ALA A 48 -6.23 18.42 8.63
C ALA A 48 -5.91 18.55 7.12
N LEU A 49 -6.20 19.69 6.54
CA LEU A 49 -5.76 20.03 5.19
C LEU A 49 -4.24 20.21 5.22
N VAL A 50 -3.53 19.28 4.59
CA VAL A 50 -2.07 19.38 4.45
C VAL A 50 -1.75 20.31 3.30
N VAL A 51 -0.93 21.32 3.54
CA VAL A 51 -0.38 22.17 2.48
C VAL A 51 0.59 21.33 1.66
N VAL A 52 0.29 21.15 0.39
CA VAL A 52 1.09 20.31 -0.52
C VAL A 52 2.00 21.24 -1.34
N ASP A 53 3.26 20.85 -1.51
CA ASP A 53 4.17 21.52 -2.45
C ASP A 53 3.69 21.25 -3.89
N VAL A 54 3.09 22.26 -4.50
CA VAL A 54 2.51 22.15 -5.86
C VAL A 54 3.58 21.93 -6.92
N VAL A 55 4.84 22.32 -6.68
CA VAL A 55 5.95 22.09 -7.60
C VAL A 55 6.32 20.61 -7.59
N ALA A 56 6.48 20.01 -6.40
CA ALA A 56 6.74 18.60 -6.26
C ALA A 56 5.60 17.72 -6.84
N VAL A 57 4.35 18.17 -6.70
CA VAL A 57 3.21 17.47 -7.34
C VAL A 57 3.26 17.58 -8.86
N ALA A 58 3.71 18.73 -9.40
CA ALA A 58 3.81 18.93 -10.84
C ALA A 58 4.90 18.07 -11.51
N ASP A 59 5.91 17.61 -10.75
CA ASP A 59 6.94 16.68 -11.21
C ASP A 59 6.42 15.25 -11.37
N GLY A 60 5.22 14.95 -10.86
CA GLY A 60 4.57 13.66 -11.01
C GLY A 60 3.96 13.45 -12.39
N TYR A 61 3.69 12.18 -12.71
CA TYR A 61 3.04 11.84 -13.97
C TYR A 61 1.53 11.91 -13.86
N ARG A 62 0.90 12.55 -14.83
CA ARG A 62 -0.56 12.57 -14.96
C ARG A 62 -1.03 11.26 -15.61
N PHE A 63 -1.88 10.49 -14.93
CA PHE A 63 -2.42 9.24 -15.48
C PHE A 63 -3.06 9.42 -16.87
N SER A 64 -3.80 10.51 -17.08
CA SER A 64 -4.42 10.83 -18.38
C SER A 64 -3.40 10.99 -19.53
N LYS A 65 -2.10 11.15 -19.21
CA LYS A 65 -1.02 11.21 -20.20
C LYS A 65 -0.30 9.89 -20.34
N LEU A 66 -0.38 9.04 -19.32
CA LEU A 66 0.23 7.70 -19.35
C LEU A 66 -0.67 6.68 -20.04
N ARG A 67 -1.98 6.81 -19.89
CA ARG A 67 -2.95 5.90 -20.51
C ARG A 67 -2.82 5.93 -22.02
N GLY A 68 -2.81 4.77 -22.66
CA GLY A 68 -2.61 4.63 -24.09
C GLY A 68 -1.14 4.74 -24.54
N THR A 69 -0.19 4.93 -23.60
CA THR A 69 1.23 4.96 -23.93
C THR A 69 1.75 3.55 -24.17
N LYS A 70 2.51 3.38 -25.25
CA LYS A 70 3.15 2.11 -25.60
C LYS A 70 4.18 1.72 -24.55
N VAL A 71 4.09 0.47 -24.12
CA VAL A 71 5.06 -0.16 -23.25
C VAL A 71 6.04 -0.95 -24.10
N THR A 72 7.33 -0.68 -23.91
CA THR A 72 8.40 -1.33 -24.66
C THR A 72 9.33 -2.12 -23.74
N ASN A 73 10.06 -3.05 -24.31
CA ASN A 73 11.20 -3.68 -23.63
C ASN A 73 12.49 -2.85 -23.85
N PRO A 74 13.63 -3.20 -23.22
CA PRO A 74 14.90 -2.51 -23.42
C PRO A 74 15.40 -2.55 -24.88
N GLN A 75 14.97 -3.51 -25.67
CA GLN A 75 15.27 -3.65 -27.09
C GLN A 75 14.41 -2.74 -27.99
N LYS A 76 13.54 -1.91 -27.37
CA LYS A 76 12.58 -1.00 -28.02
C LYS A 76 11.46 -1.72 -28.79
N GLU A 77 11.24 -2.99 -28.51
CA GLU A 77 10.09 -3.72 -29.04
C GLU A 77 8.84 -3.34 -28.28
N GLU A 78 7.74 -3.10 -28.97
CA GLU A 78 6.44 -2.85 -28.37
C GLU A 78 5.84 -4.16 -27.83
N ILE A 79 5.69 -4.23 -26.51
CA ILE A 79 5.19 -5.42 -25.80
C ILE A 79 3.74 -5.25 -25.35
N GLY A 80 3.22 -4.04 -25.33
CA GLY A 80 1.85 -3.74 -24.93
C GLY A 80 1.58 -2.24 -24.85
N GLU A 81 0.43 -1.89 -24.26
CA GLU A 81 -0.03 -0.53 -24.04
C GLU A 81 -0.52 -0.37 -22.60
N LEU A 82 -0.28 0.76 -21.96
CA LEU A 82 -0.77 1.02 -20.62
C LEU A 82 -2.27 1.32 -20.65
N ASP A 83 -3.08 0.43 -20.09
CA ASP A 83 -4.53 0.60 -20.01
C ASP A 83 -4.94 1.37 -18.75
N ASP A 84 -4.48 0.93 -17.56
CA ASP A 84 -4.90 1.54 -16.28
C ASP A 84 -3.84 1.42 -15.19
N LEU A 85 -4.09 2.11 -14.06
CA LEU A 85 -3.30 2.03 -12.84
C LEU A 85 -4.18 1.64 -11.66
N ILE A 86 -3.79 0.62 -10.92
CA ILE A 86 -4.47 0.25 -9.68
C ILE A 86 -3.85 1.02 -8.52
N ILE A 87 -4.68 1.83 -7.88
CA ILE A 87 -4.29 2.71 -6.77
C ILE A 87 -4.69 2.06 -5.45
N GLY A 88 -3.75 1.91 -4.53
CA GLY A 88 -3.99 1.57 -3.14
C GLY A 88 -4.35 2.81 -2.32
N LYS A 89 -4.36 2.69 -0.99
CA LYS A 89 -4.69 3.81 -0.11
C LYS A 89 -3.70 4.98 -0.22
N ASP A 90 -2.43 4.68 -0.42
CA ASP A 90 -1.30 5.61 -0.26
C ASP A 90 -0.39 5.69 -1.49
N ARG A 91 -0.55 4.77 -2.45
CA ARG A 91 0.34 4.70 -3.62
C ARG A 91 -0.29 3.94 -4.79
N VAL A 92 0.31 4.12 -5.97
CA VAL A 92 0.03 3.26 -7.13
C VAL A 92 0.67 1.90 -6.91
N LEU A 93 -0.10 0.83 -7.04
CA LEU A 93 0.35 -0.55 -6.77
C LEU A 93 0.72 -1.28 -8.06
N PHE A 94 -0.16 -1.27 -9.05
CA PHE A 94 0.01 -2.01 -10.29
C PHE A 94 -0.34 -1.16 -11.50
N ALA A 95 0.32 -1.46 -12.59
CA ALA A 95 -0.03 -1.01 -13.93
C ALA A 95 -0.73 -2.15 -14.67
N ILE A 96 -1.84 -1.84 -15.31
CA ILE A 96 -2.55 -2.77 -16.18
C ILE A 96 -2.09 -2.51 -17.58
N ILE A 97 -1.53 -3.53 -18.21
CA ILE A 97 -0.94 -3.48 -19.55
C ILE A 97 -1.78 -4.37 -20.46
N GLU A 98 -2.29 -3.81 -21.52
CA GLU A 98 -2.92 -4.58 -22.60
C GLU A 98 -1.83 -5.15 -23.52
N VAL A 99 -1.82 -6.46 -23.69
CA VAL A 99 -0.81 -7.19 -24.48
C VAL A 99 -1.49 -7.90 -25.64
N GLY A 100 -1.08 -7.57 -26.84
CA GLY A 100 -1.74 -8.06 -28.05
C GLY A 100 -2.95 -7.21 -28.40
N GLY A 101 -3.85 -7.75 -29.21
CA GLY A 101 -4.96 -6.97 -29.77
C GLY A 101 -4.54 -6.13 -30.99
N PHE A 102 -5.54 -5.59 -31.66
CA PHE A 102 -5.36 -4.64 -32.75
C PHE A 102 -6.21 -3.40 -32.46
N LEU A 103 -5.56 -2.23 -32.35
CA LEU A 103 -6.22 -0.95 -32.02
C LEU A 103 -7.04 -1.00 -30.71
N GLY A 104 -6.49 -1.65 -29.65
CA GLY A 104 -7.17 -1.74 -28.35
C GLY A 104 -8.34 -2.73 -28.31
N ILE A 105 -8.45 -3.62 -29.29
CA ILE A 105 -9.52 -4.64 -29.33
C ILE A 105 -8.91 -6.03 -29.23
N GLY A 106 -9.37 -6.82 -28.25
CA GLY A 106 -9.01 -8.22 -28.09
C GLY A 106 -7.64 -8.47 -27.46
N GLY A 107 -7.06 -7.48 -26.80
CA GLY A 107 -5.83 -7.62 -26.03
C GLY A 107 -6.08 -8.31 -24.68
N LYS A 108 -5.06 -8.95 -24.15
CA LYS A 108 -5.05 -9.57 -22.84
C LYS A 108 -4.54 -8.56 -21.80
N LEU A 109 -5.32 -8.30 -20.75
CA LEU A 109 -4.90 -7.42 -19.66
C LEU A 109 -3.98 -8.17 -18.69
N ILE A 110 -2.84 -7.57 -18.37
CA ILE A 110 -1.84 -8.11 -17.45
C ILE A 110 -1.54 -7.06 -16.39
N ALA A 111 -1.47 -7.50 -15.12
CA ALA A 111 -1.05 -6.64 -14.02
C ALA A 111 0.46 -6.76 -13.81
N ALA A 112 1.19 -5.64 -13.88
CA ALA A 112 2.61 -5.55 -13.54
C ALA A 112 2.80 -4.61 -12.35
N PRO A 113 3.75 -4.86 -11.42
CA PRO A 113 4.05 -3.91 -10.36
C PRO A 113 4.45 -2.54 -10.96
N TYR A 114 3.83 -1.46 -10.47
CA TYR A 114 4.14 -0.12 -10.98
C TYR A 114 5.63 0.24 -10.85
N THR A 115 6.26 -0.23 -9.78
CA THR A 115 7.69 -0.02 -9.50
C THR A 115 8.63 -0.69 -10.51
N SER A 116 8.12 -1.64 -11.30
CA SER A 116 8.90 -2.28 -12.37
C SER A 116 8.94 -1.48 -13.66
N LEU A 117 8.11 -0.44 -13.79
CA LEU A 117 8.07 0.39 -14.97
C LEU A 117 9.09 1.54 -14.86
N GLN A 118 9.79 1.79 -15.94
CA GLN A 118 10.64 2.96 -16.12
C GLN A 118 9.91 3.96 -17.01
N ILE A 119 9.46 5.05 -16.41
CA ILE A 119 8.71 6.10 -17.11
C ILE A 119 9.64 7.28 -17.35
N SER A 120 9.69 7.77 -18.56
CA SER A 120 10.53 8.89 -18.97
C SER A 120 9.81 9.81 -19.96
N ASP A 121 10.49 10.88 -20.36
CA ASP A 121 10.02 11.86 -21.37
C ASP A 121 8.62 12.43 -21.01
N GLY A 122 8.41 12.74 -19.72
CA GLY A 122 7.12 13.26 -19.26
C GLY A 122 5.94 12.29 -19.42
N GLY A 123 6.21 11.00 -19.35
CA GLY A 123 5.19 9.95 -19.51
C GLY A 123 4.99 9.43 -20.94
N LYS A 124 5.78 9.92 -21.91
CA LYS A 124 5.66 9.50 -23.31
C LYS A 124 6.36 8.18 -23.62
N ARG A 125 7.26 7.74 -22.73
CA ARG A 125 8.00 6.49 -22.85
C ARG A 125 7.85 5.67 -21.60
N ILE A 126 7.42 4.42 -21.77
CA ILE A 126 7.32 3.44 -20.69
C ILE A 126 8.12 2.21 -21.11
N VAL A 127 9.09 1.83 -20.28
CA VAL A 127 9.89 0.62 -20.48
C VAL A 127 9.62 -0.35 -19.35
N LEU A 128 9.39 -1.60 -19.65
CA LEU A 128 9.29 -2.70 -18.68
C LEU A 128 10.50 -3.62 -18.88
N PRO A 129 11.56 -3.44 -18.06
CA PRO A 129 12.76 -4.27 -18.15
C PRO A 129 12.46 -5.75 -17.88
N GLY A 130 13.16 -6.62 -18.61
CA GLY A 130 13.03 -8.07 -18.44
C GLY A 130 11.74 -8.68 -18.97
N ALA A 131 10.85 -7.89 -19.59
CA ALA A 131 9.64 -8.40 -20.19
C ALA A 131 9.81 -8.66 -21.70
N SER A 132 9.14 -9.72 -22.16
CA SER A 132 8.91 -9.98 -23.59
C SER A 132 7.40 -10.10 -23.83
N LYS A 133 6.99 -9.90 -25.07
CA LYS A 133 5.56 -10.00 -25.43
C LYS A 133 5.00 -11.40 -25.15
N GLU A 134 5.79 -12.43 -25.43
CA GLU A 134 5.45 -13.83 -25.19
C GLU A 134 5.38 -14.13 -23.67
N GLY A 135 6.35 -13.62 -22.91
CA GLY A 135 6.37 -13.76 -21.45
C GLY A 135 5.15 -13.11 -20.81
N LEU A 136 4.77 -11.91 -21.25
CA LEU A 136 3.56 -11.25 -20.73
C LEU A 136 2.28 -12.00 -21.10
N LYS A 137 2.18 -12.53 -22.32
CA LYS A 137 1.02 -13.34 -22.75
C LYS A 137 0.86 -14.63 -21.93
N ALA A 138 1.94 -15.18 -21.39
CA ALA A 138 1.92 -16.37 -20.55
C ALA A 138 1.40 -16.10 -19.12
N LEU A 139 1.42 -14.85 -18.64
CA LEU A 139 0.92 -14.47 -17.33
C LEU A 139 -0.61 -14.63 -17.23
N PRO A 140 -1.16 -14.79 -16.02
CA PRO A 140 -2.60 -14.78 -15.79
C PRO A 140 -3.25 -13.48 -16.30
N GLU A 141 -4.43 -13.62 -16.92
CA GLU A 141 -5.21 -12.46 -17.34
C GLU A 141 -5.80 -11.72 -16.13
N PHE A 142 -5.62 -10.41 -16.10
CA PHE A 142 -6.28 -9.54 -15.15
C PHE A 142 -7.71 -9.23 -15.62
N LYS A 143 -8.66 -9.22 -14.68
CA LYS A 143 -10.06 -8.82 -14.92
C LYS A 143 -10.51 -7.84 -13.86
N TYR A 144 -11.09 -6.74 -14.30
CA TYR A 144 -11.77 -5.83 -13.38
C TYR A 144 -12.97 -6.53 -12.73
N ARG A 145 -13.27 -6.16 -11.48
CA ARG A 145 -14.46 -6.63 -10.75
C ARG A 145 -15.61 -5.68 -10.95
#